data_72717e954fbd6530946169f6d152593e
#
_entry.id   72717e954fbd6530946169f6d152593e
#
_cell.length_a   1.000
_cell.length_b   1.000
_cell.length_c   1.000
_cell.angle_alpha   90.00
_cell.angle_beta   90.00
_cell.angle_gamma   90.00
#
_symmetry.space_group_name_H-M   'P 1'
#
loop_
_entity.id
_entity.type
_entity.pdbx_description
1 polymer ?
#
loop_
_entity_poly.entity_id
_entity_poly.type
_entity_poly.pdbx_seq_one_letter_code
_entity_poly.pdbx_strand_id
1 'polypeptide(L)'
;MYQRYLCVVLIATLPMVFLAGCQTDSREQIFATSQSQLALRQIQSRAFDTTDREKMLRTVIATLQDLSFVIDKADAGLGSVSGTKLDGYQLRMTVSVRPRGDGQLIVRANAQYNVTPVEDPEPYQQFFAALEKSVFLTAQAVD
;
A
#
# COMPACT_ATOMS: atom_id res chain seq x y z
N MET A 1 49.00 -49.99 -18.09
CA MET A 1 47.86 -50.21 -17.16
C MET A 1 47.58 -49.01 -16.25
N TYR A 2 48.60 -48.31 -15.75
CA TYR A 2 48.40 -47.16 -14.84
C TYR A 2 47.66 -45.96 -15.43
N GLN A 3 47.85 -45.70 -16.70
CA GLN A 3 47.29 -44.51 -17.37
C GLN A 3 45.77 -44.57 -17.55
N ARG A 4 45.18 -45.75 -17.55
CA ARG A 4 43.72 -45.94 -17.68
C ARG A 4 42.97 -45.72 -16.34
N TYR A 5 43.62 -46.01 -15.24
CA TYR A 5 43.05 -45.79 -13.89
C TYR A 5 43.13 -44.33 -13.42
N LEU A 6 44.16 -43.58 -13.91
CA LEU A 6 44.32 -42.15 -13.59
C LEU A 6 43.16 -41.33 -14.20
N CYS A 7 42.74 -41.66 -15.42
CA CYS A 7 41.61 -40.97 -16.05
C CYS A 7 40.26 -41.28 -15.40
N VAL A 8 40.06 -42.50 -14.88
CA VAL A 8 38.81 -42.89 -14.24
C VAL A 8 38.66 -42.24 -12.88
N VAL A 9 39.76 -42.07 -12.12
CA VAL A 9 39.78 -41.40 -10.82
C VAL A 9 39.52 -39.88 -10.96
N LEU A 10 40.05 -39.27 -12.05
CA LEU A 10 39.88 -37.83 -12.27
C LEU A 10 38.44 -37.46 -12.72
N ILE A 11 37.71 -38.39 -13.33
CA ILE A 11 36.32 -38.19 -13.76
C ILE A 11 35.35 -38.42 -12.61
N ALA A 12 35.71 -39.20 -11.59
CA ALA A 12 34.84 -39.48 -10.45
C ALA A 12 34.83 -38.35 -9.38
N THR A 13 35.82 -37.45 -9.40
CA THR A 13 35.91 -36.34 -8.40
C THR A 13 35.30 -35.01 -8.87
N LEU A 14 34.88 -34.90 -10.11
CA LEU A 14 34.40 -33.66 -10.74
C LEU A 14 32.91 -33.30 -10.43
N PRO A 15 31.98 -34.23 -10.08
CA PRO A 15 30.58 -33.83 -9.88
C PRO A 15 30.25 -33.32 -8.47
N MET A 16 31.19 -33.22 -7.52
CA MET A 16 30.86 -32.93 -6.10
C MET A 16 30.99 -31.45 -5.72
N VAL A 17 31.33 -30.55 -6.66
CA VAL A 17 31.55 -29.11 -6.38
C VAL A 17 30.37 -28.23 -6.76
N PHE A 18 29.31 -28.73 -7.40
CA PHE A 18 28.19 -27.91 -7.88
C PHE A 18 26.94 -27.87 -6.97
N LEU A 19 27.02 -28.31 -5.72
CA LEU A 19 25.91 -28.27 -4.76
C LEU A 19 26.09 -27.22 -3.66
N ALA A 20 26.93 -26.21 -3.84
CA ALA A 20 26.86 -24.98 -3.05
C ALA A 20 25.72 -24.11 -3.65
N GLY A 21 24.49 -24.60 -3.61
CA GLY A 21 23.31 -23.85 -3.93
C GLY A 21 23.18 -22.70 -2.96
N CYS A 22 23.08 -21.47 -3.48
CA CYS A 22 22.71 -20.28 -2.73
C CYS A 22 21.45 -20.54 -1.91
N GLN A 23 21.57 -20.90 -0.67
CA GLN A 23 20.53 -20.68 0.33
C GLN A 23 20.54 -19.19 0.64
N THR A 24 19.92 -18.40 -0.22
CA THR A 24 19.45 -17.06 0.15
C THR A 24 18.52 -17.27 1.32
N ASP A 25 18.83 -16.61 2.41
CA ASP A 25 18.16 -16.81 3.69
C ASP A 25 16.68 -16.39 3.53
N SER A 26 15.81 -17.38 3.31
CA SER A 26 14.37 -17.18 3.09
C SER A 26 13.72 -16.43 4.25
N ARG A 27 14.34 -16.46 5.44
CA ARG A 27 13.90 -15.71 6.62
C ARG A 27 14.14 -14.20 6.46
N GLU A 28 15.30 -13.77 5.96
CA GLU A 28 15.57 -12.35 5.72
C GLU A 28 14.64 -11.77 4.65
N GLN A 29 14.36 -12.52 3.59
CA GLN A 29 13.39 -12.11 2.58
C GLN A 29 11.97 -11.96 3.15
N ILE A 30 11.52 -12.89 3.99
CA ILE A 30 10.20 -12.82 4.62
C ILE A 30 10.13 -11.62 5.57
N PHE A 31 11.15 -11.37 6.38
CA PHE A 31 11.19 -10.23 7.30
C PHE A 31 11.28 -8.89 6.55
N ALA A 32 12.10 -8.78 5.52
CA ALA A 32 12.19 -7.58 4.69
C ALA A 32 10.85 -7.26 4.00
N THR A 33 10.17 -8.28 3.46
CA THR A 33 8.85 -8.13 2.83
C THR A 33 7.79 -7.72 3.85
N SER A 34 7.79 -8.31 5.05
CA SER A 34 6.83 -7.97 6.09
C SER A 34 7.05 -6.55 6.65
N GLN A 35 8.29 -6.11 6.79
CA GLN A 35 8.62 -4.74 7.20
C GLN A 35 8.18 -3.71 6.16
N SER A 36 8.41 -3.97 4.87
CA SER A 36 7.95 -3.07 3.80
C SER A 36 6.43 -2.97 3.74
N GLN A 37 5.71 -4.08 3.92
CA GLN A 37 4.26 -4.08 3.98
C GLN A 37 3.70 -3.36 5.20
N LEU A 38 4.37 -3.44 6.36
CA LEU A 38 3.99 -2.69 7.55
C LEU A 38 4.17 -1.20 7.35
N ALA A 39 5.33 -0.78 6.79
CA ALA A 39 5.60 0.61 6.48
C ALA A 39 4.56 1.17 5.49
N LEU A 40 4.22 0.41 4.44
CA LEU A 40 3.19 0.79 3.47
C LEU A 40 1.81 0.96 4.15
N ARG A 41 1.41 0.04 5.03
CA ARG A 41 0.15 0.18 5.78
C ARG A 41 0.10 1.41 6.67
N GLN A 42 1.24 1.83 7.24
CA GLN A 42 1.32 3.02 8.08
C GLN A 42 1.08 4.31 7.27
N ILE A 43 1.63 4.42 6.06
CA ILE A 43 1.38 5.57 5.19
C ILE A 43 -0.02 5.57 4.58
N GLN A 44 -0.62 4.39 4.41
CA GLN A 44 -1.95 4.20 3.82
C GLN A 44 -3.11 4.40 4.81
N SER A 45 -2.87 4.61 6.10
CA SER A 45 -3.95 4.61 7.09
C SER A 45 -3.79 5.74 8.10
N ARG A 46 -4.92 6.38 8.47
CA ARG A 46 -5.02 7.37 9.56
C ARG A 46 -6.26 7.11 10.38
N ALA A 47 -6.17 7.32 11.69
CA ALA A 47 -7.31 7.30 12.60
C ALA A 47 -7.77 8.74 12.86
N PHE A 48 -9.08 8.92 12.97
CA PHE A 48 -9.75 10.20 13.25
C PHE A 48 -10.68 10.04 14.45
N ASP A 49 -10.66 10.99 15.37
CA ASP A 49 -11.45 10.99 16.59
C ASP A 49 -12.89 11.46 16.30
N THR A 50 -13.62 10.64 15.57
CA THR A 50 -15.03 10.86 15.21
C THR A 50 -15.70 9.51 14.94
N THR A 51 -17.02 9.46 15.19
CA THR A 51 -17.88 8.30 14.86
C THR A 51 -18.77 8.56 13.64
N ASP A 52 -18.83 9.82 13.17
CA ASP A 52 -19.67 10.24 12.05
C ASP A 52 -19.06 9.78 10.71
N ARG A 53 -19.38 8.55 10.36
CA ARG A 53 -18.89 7.91 9.13
C ARG A 53 -19.43 8.59 7.86
N GLU A 54 -20.65 9.07 7.89
CA GLU A 54 -21.28 9.71 6.73
C GLU A 54 -20.63 11.07 6.45
N LYS A 55 -20.40 11.88 7.48
CA LYS A 55 -19.67 13.13 7.36
C LYS A 55 -18.25 12.87 6.85
N MET A 56 -17.56 11.87 7.40
CA MET A 56 -16.22 11.51 6.94
C MET A 56 -16.19 11.11 5.48
N LEU A 57 -17.16 10.33 4.98
CA LEU A 57 -17.26 9.96 3.56
C LEU A 57 -17.47 11.16 2.67
N ARG A 58 -18.36 12.10 3.04
CA ARG A 58 -18.55 13.36 2.31
C ARG A 58 -17.25 14.18 2.27
N THR A 59 -16.53 14.26 3.37
CA THR A 59 -15.24 14.95 3.44
C THR A 59 -14.18 14.28 2.55
N VAL A 60 -14.14 12.95 2.53
CA VAL A 60 -13.25 12.18 1.62
C VAL A 60 -13.56 12.50 0.15
N ILE A 61 -14.85 12.53 -0.23
CA ILE A 61 -15.26 12.88 -1.60
C ILE A 61 -14.77 14.28 -1.95
N ALA A 62 -15.06 15.28 -1.11
CA ALA A 62 -14.63 16.65 -1.32
C ALA A 62 -13.10 16.75 -1.44
N THR A 63 -12.35 16.09 -0.52
CA THR A 63 -10.88 16.07 -0.55
C THR A 63 -10.33 15.48 -1.84
N LEU A 64 -10.90 14.37 -2.33
CA LEU A 64 -10.48 13.79 -3.62
C LEU A 64 -10.74 14.74 -4.78
N GLN A 65 -11.88 15.41 -4.79
CA GLN A 65 -12.24 16.40 -5.82
C GLN A 65 -11.29 17.62 -5.78
N ASP A 66 -10.96 18.12 -4.58
CA ASP A 66 -9.99 19.22 -4.40
C ASP A 66 -8.59 18.85 -4.91
N LEU A 67 -8.23 17.57 -4.82
CA LEU A 67 -6.99 17.01 -5.37
C LEU A 67 -7.09 16.64 -6.86
N SER A 68 -8.16 17.08 -7.53
CA SER A 68 -8.42 16.86 -8.97
C SER A 68 -8.73 15.41 -9.35
N PHE A 69 -9.22 14.60 -8.41
CA PHE A 69 -9.77 13.29 -8.75
C PHE A 69 -11.21 13.42 -9.23
N VAL A 70 -11.53 12.73 -10.30
CA VAL A 70 -12.92 12.48 -10.71
C VAL A 70 -13.43 11.27 -9.95
N ILE A 71 -14.56 11.40 -9.25
CA ILE A 71 -15.13 10.29 -8.49
C ILE A 71 -15.72 9.26 -9.43
N ASP A 72 -15.19 8.04 -9.40
CA ASP A 72 -15.68 6.91 -10.20
C ASP A 72 -16.85 6.23 -9.50
N LYS A 73 -16.75 6.02 -8.18
CA LYS A 73 -17.75 5.34 -7.37
C LYS A 73 -17.70 5.79 -5.93
N ALA A 74 -18.86 5.99 -5.33
CA ALA A 74 -19.02 6.17 -3.88
C ALA A 74 -20.09 5.20 -3.37
N ASP A 75 -19.78 4.46 -2.31
CA ASP A 75 -20.67 3.48 -1.70
C ASP A 75 -20.73 3.73 -0.18
N ALA A 76 -21.82 4.36 0.27
CA ALA A 76 -22.01 4.67 1.68
C ALA A 76 -22.20 3.41 2.54
N GLY A 77 -22.84 2.36 2.02
CA GLY A 77 -23.03 1.09 2.71
C GLY A 77 -21.70 0.40 2.99
N LEU A 78 -20.85 0.27 1.99
CA LEU A 78 -19.50 -0.26 2.14
C LEU A 78 -18.54 0.72 2.82
N GLY A 79 -18.85 2.03 2.81
CA GLY A 79 -17.97 3.07 3.30
C GLY A 79 -16.71 3.22 2.44
N SER A 80 -16.89 3.22 1.15
CA SER A 80 -15.77 3.31 0.21
C SER A 80 -16.04 4.33 -0.90
N VAL A 81 -14.98 5.03 -1.30
CA VAL A 81 -14.97 5.99 -2.41
C VAL A 81 -13.78 5.68 -3.29
N SER A 82 -13.98 5.65 -4.60
CA SER A 82 -12.89 5.58 -5.57
C SER A 82 -12.95 6.74 -6.53
N GLY A 83 -11.79 7.27 -6.87
CA GLY A 83 -11.63 8.34 -7.86
C GLY A 83 -10.37 8.13 -8.68
N THR A 84 -10.39 8.70 -9.88
CA THR A 84 -9.27 8.63 -10.83
C THR A 84 -8.82 10.05 -11.18
N LYS A 85 -7.50 10.26 -11.16
CA LYS A 85 -6.83 11.48 -11.63
C LYS A 85 -5.99 11.14 -12.85
N LEU A 86 -6.10 11.97 -13.89
CA LEU A 86 -5.27 11.91 -15.09
C LEU A 86 -4.22 13.02 -14.99
N ASP A 87 -2.99 12.63 -14.66
CA ASP A 87 -1.86 13.57 -14.54
C ASP A 87 -0.61 12.88 -15.15
N GLY A 88 -0.59 12.82 -16.49
CA GLY A 88 0.39 12.01 -17.23
C GLY A 88 0.19 10.50 -17.13
N TYR A 89 -0.33 10.04 -16.00
CA TYR A 89 -0.70 8.64 -15.72
C TYR A 89 -2.12 8.58 -15.16
N GLN A 90 -2.76 7.43 -15.30
CA GLN A 90 -4.02 7.16 -14.64
C GLN A 90 -3.75 6.76 -13.18
N LEU A 91 -3.82 7.70 -12.25
CA LEU A 91 -3.75 7.44 -10.82
C LEU A 91 -5.16 7.20 -10.29
N ARG A 92 -5.44 5.99 -9.84
CA ARG A 92 -6.68 5.65 -9.14
C ARG A 92 -6.42 5.56 -7.65
N MET A 93 -7.24 6.22 -6.85
CA MET A 93 -7.22 6.12 -5.39
C MET A 93 -8.56 5.57 -4.90
N THR A 94 -8.50 4.55 -4.05
CA THR A 94 -9.67 3.97 -3.37
C THR A 94 -9.50 4.19 -1.88
N VAL A 95 -10.47 4.87 -1.28
CA VAL A 95 -10.49 5.20 0.15
C VAL A 95 -11.60 4.45 0.83
N SER A 96 -11.32 3.83 1.98
CA SER A 96 -12.32 3.19 2.82
C SER A 96 -12.35 3.81 4.22
N VAL A 97 -13.56 3.98 4.76
CA VAL A 97 -13.83 4.52 6.09
C VAL A 97 -14.52 3.45 6.92
N ARG A 98 -13.91 3.06 8.03
CA ARG A 98 -14.43 2.00 8.90
C ARG A 98 -14.38 2.41 10.37
N PRO A 99 -15.30 1.93 11.22
CA PRO A 99 -15.19 2.09 12.66
C PRO A 99 -13.90 1.45 13.21
N ARG A 100 -13.30 2.11 14.20
CA ARG A 100 -12.17 1.64 14.99
C ARG A 100 -12.48 1.81 16.47
N GLY A 101 -12.87 0.72 17.14
CA GLY A 101 -13.39 0.81 18.51
C GLY A 101 -14.63 1.70 18.59
N ASP A 102 -14.87 2.27 19.77
CA ASP A 102 -16.13 2.97 20.09
C ASP A 102 -16.11 4.48 19.80
N GLY A 103 -14.94 5.06 19.49
CA GLY A 103 -14.80 6.52 19.36
C GLY A 103 -14.09 7.01 18.12
N GLN A 104 -13.61 6.13 17.27
CA GLN A 104 -12.77 6.51 16.14
C GLN A 104 -13.23 5.89 14.81
N LEU A 105 -12.84 6.55 13.73
CA LEU A 105 -12.85 5.98 12.39
C LEU A 105 -11.42 5.79 11.90
N ILE A 106 -11.16 4.69 11.20
CA ILE A 106 -9.95 4.51 10.42
C ILE A 106 -10.25 4.77 8.95
N VAL A 107 -9.48 5.66 8.35
CA VAL A 107 -9.48 5.94 6.92
C VAL A 107 -8.27 5.27 6.31
N ARG A 108 -8.49 4.45 5.29
CA ARG A 108 -7.43 3.79 4.53
C ARG A 108 -7.52 4.14 3.06
N ALA A 109 -6.42 4.62 2.49
CA ALA A 109 -6.27 4.92 1.08
C ALA A 109 -5.37 3.87 0.41
N ASN A 110 -5.77 3.41 -0.78
CA ASN A 110 -4.95 2.60 -1.67
C ASN A 110 -4.88 3.30 -3.01
N ALA A 111 -3.67 3.42 -3.55
CA ALA A 111 -3.43 4.06 -4.83
C ALA A 111 -2.81 3.09 -5.84
N GLN A 112 -3.14 3.26 -7.10
CA GLN A 112 -2.63 2.45 -8.22
C GLN A 112 -2.36 3.35 -9.42
N TYR A 113 -1.20 3.17 -10.08
CA TYR A 113 -0.95 3.66 -11.43
C TYR A 113 -1.36 2.58 -12.42
N ASN A 114 -2.43 2.83 -13.17
CA ASN A 114 -3.11 1.81 -13.98
C ASN A 114 -3.49 0.59 -13.11
N VAL A 115 -2.66 -0.47 -13.13
CA VAL A 115 -2.87 -1.71 -12.34
C VAL A 115 -1.75 -1.96 -11.31
N THR A 116 -0.74 -1.10 -11.27
CA THR A 116 0.42 -1.26 -10.37
C THR A 116 0.19 -0.51 -9.07
N PRO A 117 0.28 -1.17 -7.90
CA PRO A 117 0.18 -0.50 -6.62
C PRO A 117 1.23 0.59 -6.46
N VAL A 118 0.84 1.72 -5.87
CA VAL A 118 1.74 2.83 -5.53
C VAL A 118 2.32 2.58 -4.15
N GLU A 119 3.65 2.45 -4.09
CA GLU A 119 4.41 2.31 -2.84
C GLU A 119 5.02 3.63 -2.37
N ASP A 120 5.08 4.63 -3.28
CA ASP A 120 5.53 5.97 -2.98
C ASP A 120 4.62 6.62 -1.92
N PRO A 121 5.17 7.17 -0.83
CA PRO A 121 4.39 7.81 0.22
C PRO A 121 3.74 9.14 -0.22
N GLU A 122 4.23 9.82 -1.24
CA GLU A 122 3.80 11.17 -1.60
C GLU A 122 2.30 11.29 -1.89
N PRO A 123 1.66 10.47 -2.73
CA PRO A 123 0.23 10.57 -2.99
C PRO A 123 -0.64 10.37 -1.74
N TYR A 124 -0.20 9.50 -0.84
CA TYR A 124 -0.89 9.26 0.44
C TYR A 124 -0.73 10.44 1.40
N GLN A 125 0.46 11.02 1.49
CA GLN A 125 0.73 12.19 2.32
C GLN A 125 -0.08 13.39 1.86
N GLN A 126 -0.13 13.66 0.55
CA GLN A 126 -0.95 14.72 -0.03
C GLN A 126 -2.43 14.53 0.30
N PHE A 127 -2.94 13.31 0.12
CA PHE A 127 -4.34 12.99 0.43
C PHE A 127 -4.64 13.20 1.92
N PHE A 128 -3.85 12.60 2.83
CA PHE A 128 -4.13 12.69 4.26
C PHE A 128 -3.94 14.12 4.81
N ALA A 129 -2.96 14.88 4.34
CA ALA A 129 -2.79 16.27 4.72
C ALA A 129 -4.00 17.13 4.30
N ALA A 130 -4.51 16.93 3.09
CA ALA A 130 -5.71 17.62 2.63
C ALA A 130 -6.96 17.16 3.41
N LEU A 131 -7.10 15.87 3.69
CA LEU A 131 -8.22 15.34 4.47
C LEU A 131 -8.24 15.87 5.91
N GLU A 132 -7.09 15.87 6.60
CA GLU A 132 -6.96 16.39 7.96
C GLU A 132 -7.37 17.87 8.02
N LYS A 133 -6.90 18.66 7.05
CA LYS A 133 -7.28 20.07 6.92
C LYS A 133 -8.80 20.23 6.72
N SER A 134 -9.39 19.41 5.85
CA SER A 134 -10.83 19.48 5.54
C SER A 134 -11.69 19.06 6.73
N VAL A 135 -11.29 18.03 7.48
CA VAL A 135 -11.96 17.59 8.71
C VAL A 135 -11.92 18.70 9.77
N PHE A 136 -10.75 19.34 9.93
CA PHE A 136 -10.59 20.46 10.88
C PHE A 136 -11.47 21.67 10.51
N LEU A 137 -11.45 22.09 9.25
CA LEU A 137 -12.25 23.23 8.76
C LEU A 137 -13.76 22.96 8.90
N THR A 138 -14.21 21.74 8.62
CA THR A 138 -15.61 21.35 8.77
C THR A 138 -16.04 21.35 10.24
N ALA A 139 -15.15 21.06 11.18
CA ALA A 139 -15.40 21.16 12.60
C ALA A 139 -15.51 22.61 13.10
N GLN A 140 -14.89 23.57 12.39
CA GLN A 140 -14.93 25.01 12.72
C GLN A 140 -16.11 25.76 12.07
N ALA A 141 -16.69 25.21 11.00
CA ALA A 141 -17.86 25.79 10.34
C ALA A 141 -19.14 25.44 11.13
N VAL A 142 -19.30 26.00 12.31
CA VAL A 142 -20.55 26.03 13.07
C VAL A 142 -21.14 27.42 12.88
N ASP A 143 -22.31 27.48 12.24
CA ASP A 143 -23.12 28.70 12.15
C ASP A 143 -23.66 29.12 13.52
#